data_f8a9e6831e71875b4d245b495b3f7b57
#
_entry.id   f8a9e6831e71875b4d245b495b3f7b57
#
_cell.length_a   1.000
_cell.length_b   1.000
_cell.length_c   1.000
_cell.angle_alpha   90.00
_cell.angle_beta   90.00
_cell.angle_gamma   90.00
#
_symmetry.space_group_name_H-M   'P 1'
#
loop_
_entity.id
_entity.type
_entity.pdbx_description
1 polymer ?
#
loop_
_entity_poly.entity_id
_entity_poly.type
_entity_poly.pdbx_seq_one_letter_code
_entity_poly.pdbx_strand_id
1 'polypeptide(L)'
;LSEWIAATNNRDIERQMSFYAPRLSAYYLARDATRDVIRAEKTRVFAGVRSLSIRAEEPEIIFQDGNRAAVMRFRKRYRINDGARNRAGEVVQELRWRHTGAGWKITSERDVRVIR
;
A
#
# COMPACT_ATOMS: atom_id res chain seq x y z
N LEU A 1 0.87 -8.36 -5.38
CA LEU A 1 0.55 -8.10 -3.97
C LEU A 1 1.61 -8.62 -3.02
N SER A 2 2.02 -9.87 -3.15
CA SER A 2 3.01 -10.45 -2.24
C SER A 2 4.35 -9.70 -2.27
N GLU A 3 4.79 -9.26 -3.43
CA GLU A 3 6.03 -8.49 -3.56
C GLU A 3 5.91 -7.11 -2.93
N TRP A 4 4.75 -6.46 -3.06
CA TRP A 4 4.48 -5.18 -2.43
C TRP A 4 4.49 -5.31 -0.89
N ILE A 5 3.87 -6.37 -0.37
CA ILE A 5 3.88 -6.67 1.07
C ILE A 5 5.30 -6.95 1.54
N ALA A 6 6.07 -7.75 0.79
CA ALA A 6 7.45 -8.05 1.15
C ALA A 6 8.33 -6.79 1.18
N ALA A 7 8.16 -5.88 0.22
CA ALA A 7 8.89 -4.62 0.21
C ALA A 7 8.57 -3.78 1.44
N THR A 8 7.31 -3.75 1.85
CA THR A 8 6.88 -3.05 3.06
C THR A 8 7.52 -3.64 4.31
N ASN A 9 7.45 -4.97 4.48
CA ASN A 9 8.01 -5.65 5.64
C ASN A 9 9.53 -5.51 5.72
N ASN A 10 10.20 -5.46 4.58
CA ASN A 10 11.64 -5.28 4.51
C ASN A 10 12.06 -3.80 4.58
N ARG A 11 11.10 -2.89 4.63
CA ARG A 11 11.35 -1.43 4.61
C ARG A 11 12.21 -1.01 3.42
N ASP A 12 12.00 -1.67 2.29
CA ASP A 12 12.71 -1.40 1.04
C ASP A 12 11.96 -0.32 0.27
N ILE A 13 12.34 0.94 0.54
CA ILE A 13 11.62 2.08 -0.04
C ILE A 13 11.71 2.12 -1.57
N GLU A 14 12.83 1.78 -2.14
CA GLU A 14 12.99 1.81 -3.60
C GLU A 14 12.10 0.74 -4.25
N ARG A 15 12.09 -0.47 -3.71
CA ARG A 15 11.22 -1.53 -4.20
C ARG A 15 9.75 -1.16 -4.02
N GLN A 16 9.39 -0.64 -2.84
CA GLN A 16 8.03 -0.21 -2.55
C GLN A 16 7.56 0.80 -3.57
N MET A 17 8.37 1.83 -3.82
CA MET A 17 7.99 2.92 -4.73
C MET A 17 7.91 2.49 -6.19
N SER A 18 8.58 1.40 -6.56
CA SER A 18 8.52 0.89 -7.93
C SER A 18 7.12 0.43 -8.34
N PHE A 19 6.24 0.15 -7.38
CA PHE A 19 4.87 -0.27 -7.65
C PHE A 19 3.90 0.90 -7.89
N TYR A 20 4.32 2.13 -7.63
CA TYR A 20 3.42 3.29 -7.67
C TYR A 20 3.49 4.03 -8.99
N ALA A 21 2.33 4.49 -9.46
CA ALA A 21 2.25 5.44 -10.56
C ALA A 21 2.84 6.79 -10.12
N PRO A 22 3.19 7.68 -11.07
CA PRO A 22 3.71 9.01 -10.71
C PRO A 22 2.73 9.83 -9.87
N ARG A 23 1.43 9.59 -10.01
CA ARG A 23 0.38 10.30 -9.27
C ARG A 23 -0.74 9.33 -8.94
N LEU A 24 -1.22 9.38 -7.68
CA LEU A 24 -2.34 8.60 -7.22
C LEU A 24 -3.57 9.48 -7.07
N SER A 25 -4.74 8.96 -7.48
CA SER A 25 -6.01 9.64 -7.28
C SER A 25 -6.40 9.69 -5.79
N ALA A 26 -5.98 8.68 -5.03
CA ALA A 26 -6.19 8.63 -3.59
C ALA A 26 -5.02 7.93 -2.90
N TYR A 27 -4.60 8.48 -1.76
CA TYR A 27 -3.61 7.90 -0.88
C TYR A 27 -4.08 8.12 0.55
N TYR A 28 -4.69 7.08 1.14
CA TYR A 28 -5.39 7.16 2.43
C TYR A 28 -6.40 8.31 2.40
N LEU A 29 -6.26 9.33 3.23
CA LEU A 29 -7.16 10.48 3.27
C LEU A 29 -6.79 11.58 2.28
N ALA A 30 -5.63 11.48 1.65
CA ALA A 30 -5.17 12.46 0.67
C ALA A 30 -5.72 12.14 -0.72
N ARG A 31 -5.99 13.16 -1.51
CA ARG A 31 -6.38 13.01 -2.91
C ARG A 31 -5.31 13.60 -3.79
N ASP A 32 -5.14 13.02 -4.98
CA ASP A 32 -4.23 13.52 -6.00
C ASP A 32 -2.80 13.65 -5.49
N ALA A 33 -2.31 12.59 -4.82
CA ALA A 33 -0.98 12.56 -4.24
C ALA A 33 0.07 12.19 -5.27
N THR A 34 1.20 12.90 -5.26
CA THR A 34 2.33 12.56 -6.13
C THR A 34 3.15 11.44 -5.50
N ARG A 35 3.89 10.72 -6.36
CA ARG A 35 4.78 9.65 -5.88
C ARG A 35 5.84 10.19 -4.91
N ASP A 36 6.33 11.41 -5.13
CA ASP A 36 7.33 12.01 -4.24
C ASP A 36 6.78 12.25 -2.83
N VAL A 37 5.54 12.69 -2.71
CA VAL A 37 4.87 12.86 -1.43
C VAL A 37 4.73 11.53 -0.71
N ILE A 38 4.33 10.49 -1.43
CA ILE A 38 4.18 9.14 -0.89
C ILE A 38 5.52 8.59 -0.44
N ARG A 39 6.57 8.78 -1.25
CA ARG A 39 7.93 8.37 -0.89
C ARG A 39 8.39 9.04 0.41
N ALA A 40 8.17 10.34 0.54
CA ALA A 40 8.57 11.07 1.73
C ALA A 40 7.88 10.55 2.98
N GLU A 41 6.57 10.29 2.91
CA GLU A 41 5.82 9.74 4.04
C GLU A 41 6.29 8.35 4.41
N LYS A 42 6.41 7.45 3.43
CA LYS A 42 6.83 6.08 3.71
C LYS A 42 8.26 6.02 4.25
N THR A 43 9.14 6.84 3.73
CA THR A 43 10.51 6.94 4.23
C THR A 43 10.51 7.35 5.70
N ARG A 44 9.70 8.33 6.05
CA ARG A 44 9.57 8.79 7.43
C ARG A 44 9.02 7.69 8.34
N VAL A 45 7.99 6.98 7.89
CA VAL A 45 7.39 5.89 8.67
C VAL A 45 8.41 4.76 8.86
N PHE A 46 9.10 4.35 7.79
CA PHE A 46 10.08 3.25 7.88
C PHE A 46 11.25 3.60 8.80
N ALA A 47 11.68 4.87 8.80
CA ALA A 47 12.76 5.31 9.68
C ALA A 47 12.34 5.35 11.16
N GLY A 48 11.05 5.57 11.43
CA GLY A 48 10.55 5.72 12.80
C GLY A 48 10.12 4.43 13.46
N VAL A 49 10.14 3.28 12.78
CA VAL A 49 9.68 2.01 13.36
C VAL A 49 10.85 1.10 13.72
N ARG A 50 10.73 0.41 14.84
CA ARG A 50 11.66 -0.66 15.25
C ARG A 50 11.33 -1.96 14.55
N SER A 51 10.05 -2.30 14.49
CA SER A 51 9.59 -3.49 13.81
C SER A 51 8.28 -3.21 13.10
N LEU A 52 8.11 -3.87 11.98
CA LEU A 52 6.95 -3.73 11.12
C LEU A 52 6.63 -5.09 10.54
N SER A 53 5.39 -5.53 10.71
CA SER A 53 4.89 -6.76 10.09
C SER A 53 3.52 -6.48 9.50
N ILE A 54 3.38 -6.76 8.21
CA ILE A 54 2.12 -6.63 7.50
C ILE A 54 1.82 -7.95 6.81
N ARG A 55 0.56 -8.40 6.93
CA ARG A 55 0.06 -9.60 6.24
C ARG A 55 -1.17 -9.22 5.47
N ALA A 56 -1.28 -9.74 4.25
CA ALA A 56 -2.47 -9.63 3.42
C ALA A 56 -3.17 -10.98 3.38
N GLU A 57 -4.47 -10.98 3.67
CA GLU A 57 -5.29 -12.18 3.69
C GLU A 57 -6.53 -11.96 2.84
N GLU A 58 -7.03 -13.05 2.26
CA GLU A 58 -8.29 -13.08 1.51
C GLU A 58 -8.35 -12.03 0.38
N PRO A 59 -7.35 -11.98 -0.53
CA PRO A 59 -7.38 -10.98 -1.59
C PRO A 59 -8.47 -11.29 -2.60
N GLU A 60 -9.18 -10.24 -3.02
CA GLU A 60 -10.15 -10.28 -4.11
C GLU A 60 -9.73 -9.28 -5.18
N ILE A 61 -9.77 -9.69 -6.44
CA ILE A 61 -9.36 -8.87 -7.56
C ILE A 61 -10.49 -8.82 -8.57
N ILE A 62 -10.86 -7.61 -9.00
CA ILE A 62 -11.82 -7.38 -10.06
C ILE A 62 -11.12 -6.59 -11.15
N PHE A 63 -11.05 -7.19 -12.35
CA PHE A 63 -10.49 -6.50 -13.51
C PHE A 63 -11.54 -5.63 -14.17
N GLN A 64 -11.08 -4.47 -14.66
CA GLN A 64 -11.93 -3.47 -15.30
C GLN A 64 -11.25 -2.95 -16.55
N ASP A 65 -12.00 -2.20 -17.35
CA ASP A 65 -11.49 -1.48 -18.53
C ASP A 65 -10.68 -2.41 -19.47
N GLY A 66 -11.30 -3.53 -19.88
CA GLY A 66 -10.66 -4.49 -20.78
C GLY A 66 -9.38 -5.11 -20.21
N ASN A 67 -9.35 -5.35 -18.89
CA ASN A 67 -8.20 -5.87 -18.16
C ASN A 67 -7.01 -4.91 -18.09
N ARG A 68 -7.25 -3.61 -18.28
CA ARG A 68 -6.21 -2.59 -18.15
C ARG A 68 -6.18 -1.96 -16.76
N ALA A 69 -7.22 -2.20 -15.98
CA ALA A 69 -7.32 -1.72 -14.60
C ALA A 69 -7.77 -2.86 -13.71
N ALA A 70 -7.46 -2.78 -12.43
CA ALA A 70 -7.90 -3.75 -11.44
C ALA A 70 -8.14 -3.05 -10.11
N VAL A 71 -9.17 -3.53 -9.39
CA VAL A 71 -9.43 -3.16 -8.01
C VAL A 71 -9.16 -4.39 -7.17
N MET A 72 -8.28 -4.25 -6.18
CA MET A 72 -7.91 -5.33 -5.28
C MET A 72 -8.26 -4.92 -3.87
N ARG A 73 -8.97 -5.78 -3.16
CA ARG A 73 -9.27 -5.58 -1.74
C ARG A 73 -8.78 -6.78 -0.96
N PHE A 74 -8.21 -6.53 0.19
CA PHE A 74 -7.69 -7.59 1.05
C PHE A 74 -7.76 -7.15 2.51
N ARG A 75 -7.77 -8.14 3.39
CA ARG A 75 -7.67 -7.91 4.81
C ARG A 75 -6.19 -7.73 5.15
N LYS A 76 -5.85 -6.55 5.66
CA LYS A 76 -4.48 -6.24 6.09
C LYS A 76 -4.41 -6.32 7.59
N ARG A 77 -3.53 -7.19 8.09
CA ARG A 77 -3.15 -7.24 9.50
C ARG A 77 -1.81 -6.56 9.66
N TYR A 78 -1.71 -5.69 10.63
CA TYR A 78 -0.45 -4.99 10.86
C TYR A 78 -0.05 -5.03 12.33
N ARG A 79 1.25 -5.05 12.54
CA ARG A 79 1.91 -4.86 13.83
C ARG A 79 3.05 -3.90 13.63
N ILE A 80 3.06 -2.84 14.40
CA ILE A 80 4.07 -1.78 14.29
C ILE A 80 4.56 -1.45 15.68
N ASN A 81 5.88 -1.48 15.87
CA ASN A 81 6.54 -1.03 17.07
C ASN A 81 7.43 0.16 16.71
N ASP A 82 7.14 1.34 17.28
CA ASP A 82 7.90 2.56 17.02
C ASP A 82 8.88 2.89 18.15
N GLY A 83 9.08 1.98 19.10
CA GLY A 83 9.97 2.16 20.24
C GLY A 83 9.27 2.74 21.46
N ALA A 84 8.19 3.50 21.28
CA ALA A 84 7.40 4.07 22.36
C ALA A 84 6.17 3.21 22.66
N ARG A 85 5.58 2.60 21.66
CA ARG A 85 4.39 1.76 21.83
C ARG A 85 4.25 0.77 20.68
N ASN A 86 3.45 -0.26 20.95
CA ASN A 86 3.04 -1.25 19.95
C ASN A 86 1.66 -0.89 19.45
N ARG A 87 1.49 -0.96 18.12
CA ARG A 87 0.18 -0.83 17.48
C ARG A 87 -0.09 -2.09 16.67
N ALA A 88 -1.30 -2.59 16.76
CA ALA A 88 -1.72 -3.73 15.96
C ALA A 88 -3.17 -3.52 15.56
N GLY A 89 -3.53 -3.99 14.38
CA GLY A 89 -4.90 -3.84 13.93
C GLY A 89 -5.15 -4.60 12.64
N GLU A 90 -6.38 -4.46 12.17
CA GLU A 90 -6.88 -5.11 10.99
C GLU A 90 -7.78 -4.14 10.22
N VAL A 91 -7.51 -4.01 8.94
CA VAL A 91 -8.31 -3.16 8.06
C VAL A 91 -8.58 -3.91 6.75
N VAL A 92 -9.62 -3.51 6.06
CA VAL A 92 -9.77 -3.86 4.64
C VAL A 92 -9.11 -2.76 3.85
N GLN A 93 -8.07 -3.11 3.10
CA GLN A 93 -7.34 -2.16 2.26
C GLN A 93 -7.71 -2.37 0.80
N GLU A 94 -7.80 -1.27 0.07
CA GLU A 94 -8.05 -1.28 -1.36
C GLU A 94 -6.85 -0.71 -2.09
N LEU A 95 -6.36 -1.46 -3.08
CA LEU A 95 -5.39 -0.98 -4.04
C LEU A 95 -6.05 -0.96 -5.41
N ARG A 96 -5.92 0.15 -6.12
CA ARG A 96 -6.30 0.23 -7.52
C ARG A 96 -5.05 0.25 -8.36
N TRP A 97 -5.08 -0.53 -9.43
CA TRP A 97 -3.96 -0.75 -10.32
C TRP A 97 -4.35 -0.37 -11.73
N ARG A 98 -3.38 0.12 -12.49
CA ARG A 98 -3.54 0.34 -13.93
C ARG A 98 -2.34 -0.23 -14.66
N HIS A 99 -2.61 -0.91 -15.78
CA HIS A 99 -1.55 -1.41 -16.65
C HIS A 99 -1.01 -0.26 -17.49
N THR A 100 0.28 -0.05 -17.43
CA THR A 100 1.00 1.00 -18.17
C THR A 100 2.05 0.34 -19.05
N GLY A 101 2.74 1.15 -19.87
CA GLY A 101 3.88 0.65 -20.65
C GLY A 101 5.01 0.10 -19.78
N ALA A 102 5.07 0.47 -18.51
CA ALA A 102 6.04 -0.02 -17.54
C ALA A 102 5.48 -1.13 -16.63
N GLY A 103 4.32 -1.70 -16.97
CA GLY A 103 3.65 -2.75 -16.19
C GLY A 103 2.52 -2.22 -15.32
N TRP A 104 2.10 -3.04 -14.37
CA TRP A 104 1.02 -2.67 -13.44
C TRP A 104 1.54 -1.71 -12.39
N LYS A 105 0.84 -0.58 -12.20
CA LYS A 105 1.18 0.43 -11.20
C LYS A 105 -0.01 0.77 -10.34
N ILE A 106 0.24 1.04 -9.06
CA ILE A 106 -0.78 1.45 -8.10
C ILE A 106 -1.17 2.90 -8.39
N THR A 107 -2.48 3.12 -8.51
CA THR A 107 -3.06 4.45 -8.74
C THR A 107 -3.92 4.92 -7.59
N SER A 108 -4.18 4.06 -6.60
CA SER A 108 -4.96 4.41 -5.40
C SER A 108 -4.62 3.42 -4.31
N GLU A 109 -4.43 3.94 -3.10
CA GLU A 109 -4.17 3.15 -1.90
C GLU A 109 -4.95 3.75 -0.74
N ARG A 110 -5.87 2.98 -0.15
CA ARG A 110 -6.63 3.47 0.99
C ARG A 110 -7.20 2.34 1.82
N ASP A 111 -7.47 2.63 3.08
CA ASP A 111 -8.23 1.75 3.95
C ASP A 111 -9.71 2.05 3.73
N VAL A 112 -10.51 1.03 3.41
CA VAL A 112 -11.93 1.20 3.14
C VAL A 112 -12.80 0.82 4.33
N ARG A 113 -12.26 0.05 5.28
CA ARG A 113 -12.98 -0.35 6.49
C ARG A 113 -11.99 -0.76 7.58
N VAL A 114 -12.23 -0.29 8.79
CA VAL A 114 -11.50 -0.73 9.98
C VAL A 114 -12.24 -1.93 10.57
N ILE A 115 -11.51 -3.03 10.79
CA ILE A 115 -12.06 -4.24 11.41
C ILE A 115 -11.74 -4.22 12.90
N ARG A 116 -10.46 -3.90 13.24
CA ARG A 116 -10.02 -3.76 14.64
C ARG A 116 -8.80 -2.87 14.76
#